data_8fa92340445a5cdb828f5eed7d8f8e4e
#
_entry.id   8fa92340445a5cdb828f5eed7d8f8e4e
#
_cell.length_a   1.000
_cell.length_b   1.000
_cell.length_c   1.000
_cell.angle_alpha   90.00
_cell.angle_beta   90.00
_cell.angle_gamma   90.00
#
_symmetry.space_group_name_H-M   'P 1'
#
loop_
_entity.id
_entity.type
_entity.pdbx_description
1 polymer ?
#
loop_
_entity_poly.entity_id
_entity_poly.type
_entity_poly.pdbx_seq_one_letter_code
_entity_poly.pdbx_strand_id
1 'polypeptide(L)'
;MEDMKKKPANANKLDKFIKQRWPFLIVLVLLVLAASYGLFKFAVSGAGRADDSNTAIATSTQPVDTLVARRLDGVKVKPEQADLMPYSVMIENYIEARPLSGISKANLVFEIPVEGGITRLMAIFDASSTVDKIGPVRSARPYFVDLAKAMEATYAHVGGSPEALNKISGLMGFRNLDEMSNSQYFWRATSKAAPHNVYTSTDQLGRAVQTKKWQVSDFKPWVYDDQATSTGQAMDIKIPYGGNYSVTWKYDSAKDMYQRYLAGKADKEADGSLVYAKNVLLIYTEERVLDEVGRLGVRTTGQGKAMLFRNGTDIIGLWSRDATQFIKVQTATGSDVAFARGTTWVEFITSPRYMPAFASSTAATVR
;
A
#
# COMPACT_ATOMS: atom_id res chain seq x y z
N MET A 1 59.99 34.55 47.43
CA MET A 1 60.16 35.31 46.19
C MET A 1 58.72 35.56 45.65
N GLU A 2 58.32 36.80 45.98
CA GLU A 2 56.98 37.30 45.61
C GLU A 2 56.98 37.72 44.14
N ASP A 3 55.92 37.34 43.46
CA ASP A 3 55.64 37.89 42.13
C ASP A 3 54.21 38.50 42.11
N MET A 4 54.18 39.80 42.27
CA MET A 4 52.99 40.64 42.29
C MET A 4 52.42 40.77 40.88
N LYS A 5 51.25 40.23 40.64
CA LYS A 5 50.45 40.44 39.41
C LYS A 5 49.87 41.90 39.46
N LYS A 6 50.40 42.80 38.66
CA LYS A 6 49.81 44.13 38.35
C LYS A 6 48.52 43.99 37.55
N LYS A 7 47.37 44.44 38.07
CA LYS A 7 46.11 44.63 37.33
C LYS A 7 46.26 45.75 36.28
N PRO A 8 45.73 45.60 35.08
CA PRO A 8 45.80 46.61 34.04
C PRO A 8 44.91 47.84 34.38
N ALA A 9 45.45 49.03 34.21
CA ALA A 9 44.88 50.33 34.58
C ALA A 9 43.61 50.78 33.79
N ASN A 10 43.13 49.95 32.84
CA ASN A 10 41.97 50.25 31.97
C ASN A 10 40.61 49.79 32.51
N ALA A 11 40.56 48.95 33.52
CA ALA A 11 39.30 48.44 34.07
C ALA A 11 38.51 49.48 34.85
N ASN A 12 39.23 50.41 35.51
CA ASN A 12 38.60 51.44 36.35
C ASN A 12 37.90 52.59 35.57
N LYS A 13 38.29 52.86 34.32
CA LYS A 13 37.64 53.88 33.49
C LYS A 13 36.29 53.37 32.89
N LEU A 14 36.22 52.12 32.58
CA LEU A 14 35.00 51.53 32.02
C LEU A 14 33.88 51.40 33.07
N ASP A 15 34.24 51.01 34.29
CA ASP A 15 33.29 50.91 35.40
C ASP A 15 32.71 52.26 35.83
N LYS A 16 33.53 53.32 35.80
CA LYS A 16 33.07 54.68 36.09
C LYS A 16 32.14 55.26 35.03
N PHE A 17 32.41 54.92 33.75
CA PHE A 17 31.58 55.34 32.62
C PHE A 17 30.22 54.62 32.62
N ILE A 18 30.17 53.34 32.95
CA ILE A 18 28.96 52.58 33.06
C ILE A 18 28.08 53.03 34.21
N LYS A 19 28.64 53.24 35.41
CA LYS A 19 27.90 53.71 36.57
C LYS A 19 27.31 55.13 36.39
N GLN A 20 27.94 55.96 35.63
CA GLN A 20 27.47 57.34 35.41
C GLN A 20 26.35 57.46 34.39
N ARG A 21 26.21 56.46 33.47
CA ARG A 21 25.20 56.46 32.44
C ARG A 21 24.07 55.44 32.67
N TRP A 22 24.19 54.59 33.68
CA TRP A 22 23.15 53.56 34.03
C TRP A 22 21.76 54.18 34.25
N PRO A 23 21.56 55.28 34.96
CA PRO A 23 20.23 55.84 35.11
C PRO A 23 19.65 56.37 33.79
N PHE A 24 20.44 56.85 32.84
CA PHE A 24 19.96 57.25 31.52
C PHE A 24 19.56 56.12 30.67
N LEU A 25 20.22 54.94 30.76
CA LEU A 25 19.84 53.72 30.06
C LEU A 25 18.53 53.17 30.59
N ILE A 26 18.32 53.24 31.91
CA ILE A 26 17.03 52.79 32.51
C ILE A 26 15.86 53.65 32.02
N VAL A 27 16.05 54.95 31.98
CA VAL A 27 15.05 55.94 31.52
C VAL A 27 14.74 55.68 30.03
N LEU A 28 15.77 55.44 29.21
CA LEU A 28 15.57 55.14 27.78
C LEU A 28 14.75 53.82 27.55
N VAL A 29 15.06 52.78 28.31
CA VAL A 29 14.32 51.50 28.25
C VAL A 29 12.86 51.71 28.69
N LEU A 30 12.61 52.48 29.74
CA LEU A 30 11.25 52.79 30.20
C LEU A 30 10.44 53.58 29.17
N LEU A 31 11.10 54.55 28.49
CA LEU A 31 10.47 55.33 27.42
C LEU A 31 10.12 54.46 26.21
N VAL A 32 11.00 53.52 25.82
CA VAL A 32 10.71 52.57 24.73
C VAL A 32 9.57 51.65 25.09
N LEU A 33 9.51 51.15 26.33
CA LEU A 33 8.42 50.33 26.83
C LEU A 33 7.08 51.07 26.89
N ALA A 34 7.10 52.35 27.33
CA ALA A 34 5.91 53.20 27.36
C ALA A 34 5.39 53.53 25.94
N ALA A 35 6.31 53.80 24.98
CA ALA A 35 5.95 54.01 23.58
C ALA A 35 5.36 52.75 22.93
N SER A 36 5.96 51.61 23.22
CA SER A 36 5.44 50.32 22.73
C SER A 36 4.05 49.98 23.30
N TYR A 37 3.83 50.29 24.59
CA TYR A 37 2.52 50.13 25.24
C TYR A 37 1.49 51.11 24.70
N GLY A 38 1.88 52.35 24.41
CA GLY A 38 1.02 53.36 23.77
C GLY A 38 0.59 52.97 22.36
N LEU A 39 1.52 52.47 21.55
CA LEU A 39 1.24 51.93 20.21
C LEU A 39 0.34 50.72 20.26
N PHE A 40 0.55 49.81 21.21
CA PHE A 40 -0.33 48.65 21.43
C PHE A 40 -1.76 49.05 21.81
N LYS A 41 -1.92 50.03 22.76
CA LYS A 41 -3.23 50.57 23.13
C LYS A 41 -3.91 51.31 21.97
N PHE A 42 -3.16 52.06 21.18
CA PHE A 42 -3.72 52.78 20.01
C PHE A 42 -4.20 51.80 18.93
N ALA A 43 -3.44 50.72 18.69
CA ALA A 43 -3.83 49.66 17.77
C ALA A 43 -5.09 48.89 18.24
N VAL A 44 -5.27 48.74 19.56
CA VAL A 44 -6.44 48.07 20.14
C VAL A 44 -7.67 48.96 20.27
N SER A 45 -7.48 50.32 20.40
CA SER A 45 -8.58 51.28 20.58
C SER A 45 -9.10 51.89 19.27
N GLY A 46 -8.41 51.67 18.15
CA GLY A 46 -8.82 52.17 16.81
C GLY A 46 -9.90 51.37 16.09
N ALA A 47 -10.44 50.30 16.71
CA ALA A 47 -11.50 49.49 16.14
C ALA A 47 -12.84 49.74 16.83
N GLY A 48 -13.43 50.92 16.62
CA GLY A 48 -14.74 51.22 17.19
C GLY A 48 -15.47 52.33 16.45
N ARG A 49 -16.22 51.96 15.45
CA ARG A 49 -17.46 52.51 14.90
C ARG A 49 -17.43 52.64 13.37
N ALA A 50 -17.92 51.61 12.71
CA ALA A 50 -18.61 51.73 11.42
C ALA A 50 -19.82 50.78 11.44
N ASP A 51 -20.87 51.32 10.98
CA ASP A 51 -22.27 50.99 10.96
C ASP A 51 -22.68 49.55 10.68
N ASP A 52 -23.77 49.15 11.32
CA ASP A 52 -24.54 47.90 11.06
C ASP A 52 -25.02 47.81 9.60
N SER A 53 -24.57 46.82 8.91
CA SER A 53 -25.31 45.96 7.95
C SER A 53 -24.33 45.14 7.11
N ASN A 54 -23.87 44.02 7.65
CA ASN A 54 -23.51 42.90 6.78
C ASN A 54 -23.38 41.60 7.61
N THR A 55 -24.10 40.64 7.16
CA THR A 55 -24.14 39.25 7.56
C THR A 55 -22.73 38.75 7.86
N ALA A 56 -22.42 38.43 9.12
CA ALA A 56 -21.21 37.77 9.51
C ALA A 56 -21.21 36.35 8.91
N ILE A 57 -20.51 36.19 7.78
CA ILE A 57 -20.07 34.87 7.36
C ILE A 57 -19.02 34.47 8.39
N ALA A 58 -19.42 33.72 9.40
CA ALA A 58 -18.50 33.01 10.26
C ALA A 58 -17.73 32.04 9.37
N THR A 59 -16.55 32.43 8.91
CA THR A 59 -15.59 31.50 8.31
C THR A 59 -15.15 30.57 9.43
N SER A 60 -15.92 29.50 9.61
CA SER A 60 -15.51 28.34 10.36
C SER A 60 -14.28 27.77 9.65
N THR A 61 -13.09 28.15 10.08
CA THR A 61 -11.85 27.43 9.75
C THR A 61 -11.84 26.12 10.53
N GLN A 62 -12.80 25.23 10.21
CA GLN A 62 -12.61 23.81 10.46
C GLN A 62 -11.36 23.42 9.66
N PRO A 63 -10.41 22.69 10.22
CA PRO A 63 -9.32 22.12 9.42
C PRO A 63 -10.00 21.31 8.32
N VAL A 64 -9.83 21.71 7.07
CA VAL A 64 -10.22 20.90 5.94
C VAL A 64 -9.35 19.65 6.06
N ASP A 65 -9.95 18.54 6.49
CA ASP A 65 -9.30 17.22 6.53
C ASP A 65 -8.97 16.87 5.07
N THR A 66 -7.79 17.31 4.62
CA THR A 66 -7.33 17.12 3.25
C THR A 66 -6.94 15.66 3.10
N LEU A 67 -7.89 14.84 2.64
CA LEU A 67 -7.63 13.43 2.34
C LEU A 67 -6.63 13.32 1.20
N VAL A 68 -5.64 12.45 1.37
CA VAL A 68 -4.60 12.15 0.36
C VAL A 68 -4.77 10.73 -0.17
N ALA A 69 -4.21 10.44 -1.34
CA ALA A 69 -4.27 9.11 -1.91
C ALA A 69 -3.36 8.16 -1.14
N ARG A 70 -3.89 7.02 -0.66
CA ARG A 70 -3.10 5.95 -0.09
C ARG A 70 -2.22 5.32 -1.16
N ARG A 71 -0.96 5.09 -0.85
CA ARG A 71 0.05 4.57 -1.78
C ARG A 71 -0.35 3.22 -2.38
N LEU A 72 -0.92 2.33 -1.59
CA LEU A 72 -1.17 0.95 -1.99
C LEU A 72 -2.30 0.81 -3.03
N ASP A 73 -3.38 1.59 -2.92
CA ASP A 73 -4.61 1.42 -3.73
C ASP A 73 -5.27 2.73 -4.17
N GLY A 74 -4.64 3.87 -3.87
CA GLY A 74 -5.12 5.19 -4.25
C GLY A 74 -6.36 5.68 -3.49
N VAL A 75 -6.95 4.89 -2.59
CA VAL A 75 -8.11 5.31 -1.79
C VAL A 75 -7.76 6.56 -0.99
N LYS A 76 -8.68 7.53 -0.93
CA LYS A 76 -8.50 8.76 -0.16
C LYS A 76 -8.61 8.47 1.33
N VAL A 77 -7.53 8.75 2.06
CA VAL A 77 -7.38 8.53 3.49
C VAL A 77 -6.76 9.74 4.17
N LYS A 78 -6.75 9.76 5.49
CA LYS A 78 -6.01 10.77 6.25
C LYS A 78 -4.50 10.67 5.97
N PRO A 79 -3.75 11.78 6.01
CA PRO A 79 -2.32 11.79 5.69
C PRO A 79 -1.49 10.75 6.44
N GLU A 80 -1.79 10.52 7.73
CA GLU A 80 -1.10 9.53 8.57
C GLU A 80 -1.35 8.06 8.15
N GLN A 81 -2.33 7.80 7.30
CA GLN A 81 -2.67 6.48 6.76
C GLN A 81 -2.19 6.26 5.32
N ALA A 82 -1.60 7.27 4.69
CA ALA A 82 -1.31 7.24 3.26
C ALA A 82 -0.15 6.30 2.89
N ASP A 83 0.88 6.27 3.74
CA ASP A 83 2.18 5.66 3.44
C ASP A 83 2.57 4.57 4.44
N LEU A 84 1.61 3.84 4.97
CA LEU A 84 1.87 2.76 5.91
C LEU A 84 2.52 1.55 5.23
N MET A 85 3.17 0.71 6.04
CA MET A 85 3.81 -0.51 5.55
C MET A 85 2.78 -1.50 5.04
N PRO A 86 2.92 -2.02 3.82
CA PRO A 86 2.06 -3.10 3.33
C PRO A 86 2.43 -4.44 3.99
N TYR A 87 1.41 -5.22 4.34
CA TYR A 87 1.55 -6.58 4.83
C TYR A 87 1.20 -7.55 3.72
N SER A 88 2.16 -8.28 3.17
CA SER A 88 1.92 -9.34 2.21
C SER A 88 1.84 -10.70 2.89
N VAL A 89 0.78 -11.44 2.60
CA VAL A 89 0.49 -12.75 3.19
C VAL A 89 0.31 -13.77 2.09
N MET A 90 1.08 -14.85 2.14
CA MET A 90 0.89 -16.00 1.26
C MET A 90 -0.37 -16.76 1.64
N ILE A 91 -1.34 -16.86 0.75
CA ILE A 91 -2.63 -17.53 1.01
C ILE A 91 -2.77 -18.71 0.07
N GLU A 92 -3.17 -19.84 0.65
CA GLU A 92 -3.45 -21.06 -0.09
C GLU A 92 -4.74 -20.94 -0.88
N ASN A 93 -4.75 -21.51 -2.10
CA ASN A 93 -5.97 -21.62 -2.90
C ASN A 93 -6.34 -23.08 -3.21
N TYR A 94 -5.74 -24.05 -2.51
CA TYR A 94 -6.10 -25.47 -2.67
C TYR A 94 -7.56 -25.70 -2.25
N ILE A 95 -8.23 -26.64 -2.89
CA ILE A 95 -9.67 -26.84 -2.70
C ILE A 95 -10.05 -27.13 -1.24
N GLU A 96 -9.23 -27.91 -0.52
CA GLU A 96 -9.47 -28.24 0.90
C GLU A 96 -9.19 -27.06 1.84
N ALA A 97 -8.44 -26.08 1.38
CA ALA A 97 -8.19 -24.85 2.14
C ALA A 97 -9.39 -23.89 2.13
N ARG A 98 -10.33 -24.08 1.18
CA ARG A 98 -11.49 -23.19 1.03
C ARG A 98 -12.62 -23.53 2.02
N PRO A 99 -13.48 -22.58 2.39
CA PRO A 99 -13.40 -21.15 2.06
C PRO A 99 -12.22 -20.45 2.75
N LEU A 100 -11.66 -19.43 2.07
CA LEU A 100 -10.56 -18.59 2.59
C LEU A 100 -11.07 -17.59 3.62
N SER A 101 -10.19 -16.83 4.25
CA SER A 101 -10.53 -15.78 5.19
C SER A 101 -9.70 -14.53 4.94
N GLY A 102 -10.34 -13.36 4.94
CA GLY A 102 -9.70 -12.05 4.91
C GLY A 102 -9.32 -11.53 3.53
N ILE A 103 -9.47 -12.32 2.45
CA ILE A 103 -9.02 -11.93 1.11
C ILE A 103 -9.89 -10.83 0.50
N SER A 104 -11.17 -10.77 0.86
CA SER A 104 -12.11 -9.72 0.41
C SER A 104 -11.74 -8.33 0.92
N LYS A 105 -10.90 -8.25 1.96
CA LYS A 105 -10.41 -7.01 2.58
C LYS A 105 -8.99 -6.63 2.13
N ALA A 106 -8.38 -7.42 1.24
CA ALA A 106 -7.06 -7.11 0.70
C ALA A 106 -7.13 -5.90 -0.24
N ASN A 107 -6.11 -5.05 -0.20
CA ASN A 107 -6.00 -3.90 -1.09
C ASN A 107 -5.44 -4.30 -2.47
N LEU A 108 -4.57 -5.32 -2.49
CA LEU A 108 -3.95 -5.85 -3.69
C LEU A 108 -3.79 -7.36 -3.54
N VAL A 109 -4.11 -8.13 -4.59
CA VAL A 109 -3.90 -9.57 -4.61
C VAL A 109 -3.16 -9.97 -5.89
N PHE A 110 -2.13 -10.78 -5.75
CA PHE A 110 -1.50 -11.47 -6.88
C PHE A 110 -1.97 -12.92 -6.89
N GLU A 111 -2.50 -13.38 -8.03
CA GLU A 111 -2.83 -14.78 -8.28
C GLU A 111 -1.89 -15.34 -9.34
N ILE A 112 -1.10 -16.33 -8.97
CA ILE A 112 -0.05 -16.91 -9.83
C ILE A 112 -0.15 -18.44 -9.77
N PRO A 113 -0.05 -19.13 -10.92
CA PRO A 113 0.06 -20.58 -10.95
C PRO A 113 1.25 -21.10 -10.15
N VAL A 114 1.05 -22.23 -9.48
CA VAL A 114 2.06 -23.00 -8.78
C VAL A 114 2.04 -24.45 -9.30
N GLU A 115 2.78 -25.33 -8.67
CA GLU A 115 2.80 -26.74 -8.99
C GLU A 115 1.39 -27.40 -8.98
N GLY A 116 1.20 -28.46 -9.76
CA GLY A 116 -0.04 -29.24 -9.79
C GLY A 116 -1.23 -28.55 -10.47
N GLY A 117 -1.00 -27.48 -11.25
CA GLY A 117 -2.08 -26.74 -11.92
C GLY A 117 -2.95 -25.93 -10.95
N ILE A 118 -2.45 -25.68 -9.74
CA ILE A 118 -3.08 -24.90 -8.68
C ILE A 118 -2.66 -23.44 -8.83
N THR A 119 -3.49 -22.48 -8.43
CA THR A 119 -3.05 -21.11 -8.20
C THR A 119 -2.75 -20.87 -6.72
N ARG A 120 -1.90 -19.90 -6.43
CA ARG A 120 -1.63 -19.41 -5.08
C ARG A 120 -1.80 -17.91 -5.05
N LEU A 121 -2.22 -17.41 -3.89
CA LEU A 121 -2.50 -16.00 -3.72
C LEU A 121 -1.43 -15.37 -2.82
N MET A 122 -1.03 -14.14 -3.14
CA MET A 122 -0.36 -13.26 -2.21
C MET A 122 -1.25 -12.03 -2.02
N ALA A 123 -1.88 -11.95 -0.86
CA ALA A 123 -2.76 -10.85 -0.50
C ALA A 123 -1.98 -9.78 0.27
N ILE A 124 -2.17 -8.52 -0.12
CA ILE A 124 -1.50 -7.38 0.48
C ILE A 124 -2.55 -6.51 1.17
N PHE A 125 -2.29 -6.22 2.43
CA PHE A 125 -3.13 -5.41 3.29
C PHE A 125 -2.40 -4.13 3.68
N ASP A 126 -3.12 -3.03 3.71
CA ASP A 126 -2.62 -1.80 4.31
C ASP A 126 -2.59 -1.93 5.84
N ALA A 127 -1.57 -1.36 6.48
CA ALA A 127 -1.43 -1.44 7.93
C ALA A 127 -2.55 -0.73 8.74
N SER A 128 -3.35 0.14 8.09
CA SER A 128 -4.55 0.73 8.71
C SER A 128 -5.78 -0.18 8.64
N SER A 129 -5.72 -1.28 7.88
CA SER A 129 -6.84 -2.21 7.74
C SER A 129 -6.98 -3.08 8.99
N THR A 130 -8.22 -3.35 9.40
CA THR A 130 -8.52 -4.31 10.47
C THR A 130 -9.08 -5.59 9.87
N VAL A 131 -8.26 -6.66 9.91
CA VAL A 131 -8.63 -7.99 9.42
C VAL A 131 -8.24 -9.02 10.48
N ASP A 132 -9.24 -9.56 11.17
CA ASP A 132 -9.03 -10.41 12.34
C ASP A 132 -8.54 -11.81 11.98
N LYS A 133 -8.80 -12.28 10.75
CA LYS A 133 -8.40 -13.62 10.29
C LYS A 133 -8.02 -13.58 8.83
N ILE A 134 -6.76 -13.93 8.54
CA ILE A 134 -6.17 -13.98 7.19
C ILE A 134 -5.60 -15.38 6.96
N GLY A 135 -6.01 -16.05 5.90
CA GLY A 135 -5.46 -17.35 5.53
C GLY A 135 -6.46 -18.34 4.91
N PRO A 136 -6.10 -19.64 4.83
CA PRO A 136 -4.89 -20.26 5.41
C PRO A 136 -3.59 -19.76 4.80
N VAL A 137 -2.60 -19.46 5.68
CA VAL A 137 -1.28 -19.01 5.26
C VAL A 137 -0.48 -20.18 4.70
N ARG A 138 0.29 -19.93 3.62
CA ARG A 138 0.98 -20.98 2.89
C ARG A 138 2.42 -20.64 2.50
N SER A 139 3.07 -21.63 1.88
CA SER A 139 4.50 -21.61 1.59
C SER A 139 4.90 -20.59 0.53
N ALA A 140 6.07 -19.99 0.73
CA ALA A 140 6.72 -19.08 -0.20
C ALA A 140 7.09 -19.75 -1.53
N ARG A 141 7.11 -18.95 -2.61
CA ARG A 141 7.71 -19.28 -3.91
C ARG A 141 8.58 -18.11 -4.38
N PRO A 142 9.64 -18.33 -5.15
CA PRO A 142 10.65 -17.30 -5.48
C PRO A 142 10.06 -16.03 -6.09
N TYR A 143 9.09 -16.17 -6.97
CA TYR A 143 8.46 -15.05 -7.67
C TYR A 143 7.56 -14.19 -6.78
N PHE A 144 6.93 -14.77 -5.74
CA PHE A 144 6.21 -13.99 -4.72
C PHE A 144 7.19 -13.22 -3.81
N VAL A 145 8.34 -13.81 -3.49
CA VAL A 145 9.40 -13.11 -2.75
C VAL A 145 9.87 -11.87 -3.52
N ASP A 146 10.03 -11.99 -4.84
CA ASP A 146 10.42 -10.86 -5.70
C ASP A 146 9.38 -9.72 -5.67
N LEU A 147 8.10 -10.06 -5.74
CA LEU A 147 7.00 -9.09 -5.69
C LEU A 147 6.91 -8.42 -4.31
N ALA A 148 6.99 -9.19 -3.23
CA ALA A 148 6.95 -8.66 -1.86
C ALA A 148 8.14 -7.73 -1.60
N LYS A 149 9.35 -8.10 -2.08
CA LYS A 149 10.55 -7.27 -1.99
C LYS A 149 10.39 -5.95 -2.73
N ALA A 150 9.84 -5.98 -3.94
CA ALA A 150 9.62 -4.79 -4.76
C ALA A 150 8.66 -3.77 -4.14
N MET A 151 7.79 -4.23 -3.24
CA MET A 151 6.87 -3.41 -2.45
C MET A 151 7.43 -3.05 -1.07
N GLU A 152 8.61 -3.56 -0.74
CA GLU A 152 9.17 -3.48 0.61
C GLU A 152 8.18 -3.90 1.70
N ALA A 153 7.32 -4.87 1.39
CA ALA A 153 6.28 -5.36 2.27
C ALA A 153 6.83 -6.31 3.34
N THR A 154 6.13 -6.40 4.48
CA THR A 154 6.27 -7.56 5.36
C THR A 154 5.82 -8.80 4.60
N TYR A 155 6.57 -9.89 4.64
CA TYR A 155 6.26 -11.10 3.89
C TYR A 155 5.95 -12.27 4.84
N ALA A 156 4.67 -12.52 5.08
CA ALA A 156 4.17 -13.57 5.97
C ALA A 156 3.88 -14.86 5.19
N HIS A 157 4.48 -15.96 5.62
CA HIS A 157 4.36 -17.27 4.97
C HIS A 157 4.65 -18.42 5.95
N VAL A 158 4.40 -19.66 5.51
CA VAL A 158 4.71 -20.90 6.27
C VAL A 158 5.69 -21.73 5.46
N GLY A 159 6.97 -21.67 5.82
CA GLY A 159 8.02 -22.33 5.06
C GLY A 159 8.03 -21.92 3.59
N GLY A 160 8.65 -22.74 2.72
CA GLY A 160 8.75 -22.41 1.30
C GLY A 160 9.37 -23.53 0.48
N SER A 161 9.43 -23.35 -0.84
CA SER A 161 10.30 -24.18 -1.66
C SER A 161 11.77 -23.90 -1.34
N PRO A 162 12.70 -24.86 -1.53
CA PRO A 162 14.12 -24.64 -1.28
C PRO A 162 14.65 -23.38 -1.97
N GLU A 163 14.23 -23.12 -3.20
CA GLU A 163 14.64 -21.94 -3.98
C GLU A 163 14.12 -20.64 -3.36
N ALA A 164 12.87 -20.66 -2.83
CA ALA A 164 12.31 -19.49 -2.15
C ALA A 164 13.06 -19.19 -0.83
N LEU A 165 13.30 -20.22 -0.03
CA LEU A 165 14.02 -20.05 1.25
C LEU A 165 15.49 -19.63 1.03
N ASN A 166 16.17 -20.20 0.05
CA ASN A 166 17.52 -19.77 -0.35
C ASN A 166 17.53 -18.32 -0.84
N LYS A 167 16.54 -17.92 -1.66
CA LYS A 167 16.40 -16.53 -2.09
C LYS A 167 16.21 -15.60 -0.89
N ILE A 168 15.29 -15.92 0.02
CA ILE A 168 15.02 -15.12 1.23
C ILE A 168 16.29 -14.95 2.07
N SER A 169 17.04 -16.02 2.30
CA SER A 169 18.28 -15.98 3.11
C SER A 169 19.37 -15.10 2.51
N GLY A 170 19.39 -14.95 1.18
CA GLY A 170 20.32 -14.06 0.46
C GLY A 170 19.87 -12.59 0.37
N LEU A 171 18.67 -12.26 0.82
CA LEU A 171 18.13 -10.91 0.72
C LEU A 171 18.36 -10.11 2.00
N MET A 172 19.37 -9.25 2.00
CA MET A 172 19.65 -8.36 3.12
C MET A 172 18.46 -7.39 3.35
N GLY A 173 18.04 -7.24 4.61
CA GLY A 173 16.96 -6.32 5.00
C GLY A 173 15.54 -6.75 4.54
N PHE A 174 15.37 -7.94 3.99
CA PHE A 174 14.06 -8.45 3.61
C PHE A 174 13.19 -8.70 4.85
N ARG A 175 11.98 -8.18 4.86
CA ARG A 175 11.06 -8.24 6.01
C ARG A 175 10.35 -9.59 6.07
N ASN A 176 11.14 -10.64 6.29
CA ASN A 176 10.69 -12.03 6.32
C ASN A 176 9.97 -12.38 7.63
N LEU A 177 8.75 -12.90 7.53
CA LEU A 177 7.94 -13.38 8.65
C LEU A 177 7.48 -14.82 8.38
N ASP A 178 8.42 -15.76 8.47
CA ASP A 178 8.13 -17.18 8.38
C ASP A 178 7.53 -17.69 9.70
N GLU A 179 6.36 -18.34 9.65
CA GLU A 179 5.69 -18.95 10.80
C GLU A 179 6.60 -19.92 11.55
N MET A 180 7.44 -20.67 10.81
CA MET A 180 8.36 -21.65 11.40
C MET A 180 9.32 -21.05 12.43
N SER A 181 9.66 -19.77 12.29
CA SER A 181 10.56 -19.03 13.20
C SER A 181 9.87 -17.90 13.98
N ASN A 182 8.60 -17.63 13.69
CA ASN A 182 7.84 -16.50 14.25
C ASN A 182 6.41 -16.92 14.61
N SER A 183 6.22 -18.12 15.14
CA SER A 183 4.92 -18.73 15.41
C SER A 183 4.02 -17.87 16.32
N GLN A 184 4.60 -16.99 17.14
CA GLN A 184 3.86 -16.08 18.03
C GLN A 184 2.98 -15.05 17.30
N TYR A 185 3.15 -14.88 15.98
CA TYR A 185 2.32 -13.99 15.14
C TYR A 185 1.31 -14.75 14.28
N PHE A 186 1.17 -16.05 14.53
CA PHE A 186 0.25 -16.93 13.82
C PHE A 186 -0.49 -17.82 14.80
N TRP A 187 -1.54 -18.48 14.32
CA TRP A 187 -2.21 -19.53 15.08
C TRP A 187 -2.69 -20.64 14.15
N ARG A 188 -2.94 -21.81 14.72
CA ARG A 188 -3.54 -22.93 13.99
C ARG A 188 -5.00 -23.09 14.40
N ALA A 189 -5.92 -23.03 13.42
CA ALA A 189 -7.31 -23.29 13.66
C ALA A 189 -7.57 -24.81 13.78
N THR A 190 -8.37 -25.18 14.75
CA THR A 190 -8.77 -26.58 14.98
C THR A 190 -9.85 -27.05 14.01
N SER A 191 -10.54 -26.14 13.33
CA SER A 191 -11.61 -26.42 12.37
C SER A 191 -11.11 -26.95 11.03
N LYS A 192 -9.80 -26.97 10.78
CA LYS A 192 -9.17 -27.51 9.57
C LYS A 192 -7.95 -28.34 9.95
N ALA A 193 -7.70 -29.38 9.16
CA ALA A 193 -6.49 -30.18 9.29
C ALA A 193 -5.25 -29.46 8.77
N ALA A 194 -4.07 -29.78 9.34
CA ALA A 194 -2.80 -29.39 8.73
C ALA A 194 -2.68 -30.07 7.35
N PRO A 195 -2.10 -29.35 6.37
CA PRO A 195 -1.40 -28.06 6.43
C PRO A 195 -2.30 -26.85 6.14
N HIS A 196 -3.62 -26.97 6.13
CA HIS A 196 -4.59 -25.95 5.68
C HIS A 196 -5.17 -25.11 6.83
N ASN A 197 -4.41 -24.92 7.93
CA ASN A 197 -4.96 -24.42 9.20
C ASN A 197 -4.17 -23.29 9.86
N VAL A 198 -3.18 -22.70 9.20
CA VAL A 198 -2.42 -21.57 9.75
C VAL A 198 -3.08 -20.25 9.36
N TYR A 199 -3.23 -19.36 10.33
CA TYR A 199 -3.81 -18.04 10.14
C TYR A 199 -2.99 -16.95 10.83
N THR A 200 -3.17 -15.72 10.38
CA THR A 200 -2.67 -14.50 11.02
C THR A 200 -3.75 -13.41 10.99
N SER A 201 -3.43 -12.21 11.46
CA SER A 201 -4.29 -11.01 11.39
C SER A 201 -3.45 -9.77 11.15
N THR A 202 -4.06 -8.66 10.75
CA THR A 202 -3.36 -7.38 10.62
C THR A 202 -2.79 -6.90 11.97
N ASP A 203 -3.45 -7.19 13.11
CA ASP A 203 -2.91 -6.93 14.45
C ASP A 203 -1.60 -7.70 14.69
N GLN A 204 -1.59 -9.01 14.42
CA GLN A 204 -0.39 -9.83 14.61
C GLN A 204 0.76 -9.37 13.71
N LEU A 205 0.47 -9.01 12.46
CA LEU A 205 1.47 -8.46 11.52
C LEU A 205 2.01 -7.12 12.00
N GLY A 206 1.14 -6.23 12.51
CA GLY A 206 1.53 -4.95 13.10
C GLY A 206 2.45 -5.13 14.31
N ARG A 207 2.13 -6.08 15.21
CA ARG A 207 2.99 -6.44 16.36
C ARG A 207 4.35 -6.95 15.91
N ALA A 208 4.41 -7.76 14.85
CA ALA A 208 5.68 -8.23 14.29
C ALA A 208 6.52 -7.07 13.77
N VAL A 209 5.92 -6.13 13.00
CA VAL A 209 6.59 -4.94 12.48
C VAL A 209 7.17 -4.08 13.61
N GLN A 210 6.39 -3.83 14.65
CA GLN A 210 6.84 -3.06 15.82
C GLN A 210 7.98 -3.75 16.57
N THR A 211 7.85 -5.06 16.84
CA THR A 211 8.86 -5.84 17.56
C THR A 211 10.18 -5.90 16.80
N LYS A 212 10.11 -6.07 15.48
CA LYS A 212 11.27 -6.15 14.59
C LYS A 212 11.80 -4.77 14.18
N LYS A 213 11.13 -3.68 14.57
CA LYS A 213 11.49 -2.28 14.25
C LYS A 213 11.66 -2.04 12.75
N TRP A 214 10.82 -2.68 11.92
CA TRP A 214 10.87 -2.49 10.48
C TRP A 214 10.37 -1.10 10.10
N GLN A 215 11.11 -0.45 9.19
CA GLN A 215 10.79 0.90 8.73
C GLN A 215 9.67 0.88 7.67
N VAL A 216 9.03 2.03 7.46
CA VAL A 216 8.03 2.23 6.40
C VAL A 216 8.64 1.93 5.03
N SER A 217 7.85 1.37 4.14
CA SER A 217 8.24 1.09 2.76
C SER A 217 8.21 2.35 1.89
N ASP A 218 9.00 2.35 0.81
CA ASP A 218 9.07 3.47 -0.15
C ASP A 218 8.95 2.98 -1.61
N PHE A 219 8.06 2.03 -1.88
CA PHE A 219 7.79 1.61 -3.26
C PHE A 219 7.00 2.68 -4.03
N LYS A 220 7.21 2.76 -5.35
CA LYS A 220 6.43 3.64 -6.23
C LYS A 220 5.09 2.97 -6.58
N PRO A 221 3.95 3.60 -6.24
CA PRO A 221 2.62 3.07 -6.55
C PRO A 221 2.28 3.23 -8.03
N TRP A 222 1.16 2.63 -8.44
CA TRP A 222 0.51 2.98 -9.69
C TRP A 222 -0.08 4.39 -9.65
N VAL A 223 -0.35 4.95 -10.83
CA VAL A 223 -1.13 6.18 -10.96
C VAL A 223 -2.61 5.82 -10.79
N TYR A 224 -3.34 6.64 -10.04
CA TYR A 224 -4.77 6.46 -9.80
C TYR A 224 -5.56 7.65 -10.34
N ASP A 225 -6.71 7.36 -10.96
CA ASP A 225 -7.57 8.34 -11.60
C ASP A 225 -8.99 8.28 -11.03
N ASP A 226 -9.55 9.46 -10.71
CA ASP A 226 -10.91 9.63 -10.24
C ASP A 226 -11.88 9.86 -11.41
N GLN A 227 -11.36 10.16 -12.61
CA GLN A 227 -12.15 10.63 -13.77
C GLN A 227 -12.72 9.49 -14.62
N ALA A 228 -12.32 8.24 -14.34
CA ALA A 228 -12.81 7.10 -15.11
C ALA A 228 -14.30 6.85 -14.83
N THR A 229 -15.15 7.32 -15.70
CA THR A 229 -16.58 7.02 -15.69
C THR A 229 -16.83 5.57 -16.13
N SER A 230 -17.73 4.89 -15.44
CA SER A 230 -18.20 3.57 -15.87
C SER A 230 -18.91 3.68 -17.23
N THR A 231 -18.54 2.83 -18.18
CA THR A 231 -19.24 2.71 -19.46
C THR A 231 -20.50 1.84 -19.35
N GLY A 232 -20.68 1.19 -18.19
CA GLY A 232 -21.83 0.33 -17.94
C GLY A 232 -21.86 -0.98 -18.75
N GLN A 233 -20.82 -1.28 -19.53
CA GLN A 233 -20.77 -2.51 -20.29
C GLN A 233 -20.51 -3.72 -19.36
N ALA A 234 -21.37 -4.72 -19.45
CA ALA A 234 -21.13 -6.00 -18.79
C ALA A 234 -19.96 -6.69 -19.47
N MET A 235 -18.92 -6.97 -18.70
CA MET A 235 -17.72 -7.67 -19.19
C MET A 235 -17.37 -8.83 -18.26
N ASP A 236 -17.44 -10.04 -18.81
CA ASP A 236 -16.98 -11.25 -18.14
C ASP A 236 -15.53 -11.53 -18.57
N ILE A 237 -14.62 -11.67 -17.61
CA ILE A 237 -13.22 -12.06 -17.84
C ILE A 237 -13.07 -13.50 -17.37
N LYS A 238 -12.90 -14.44 -18.28
CA LYS A 238 -12.77 -15.88 -17.96
C LYS A 238 -11.33 -16.30 -18.11
N ILE A 239 -10.71 -16.77 -17.03
CA ILE A 239 -9.31 -17.25 -16.98
C ILE A 239 -9.32 -18.73 -16.68
N PRO A 240 -8.93 -19.60 -17.64
CA PRO A 240 -9.01 -21.04 -17.49
C PRO A 240 -7.77 -21.61 -16.78
N TYR A 241 -7.52 -21.27 -15.52
CA TYR A 241 -6.43 -21.88 -14.74
C TYR A 241 -6.59 -23.41 -14.57
N GLY A 242 -7.77 -23.94 -14.91
CA GLY A 242 -8.05 -25.36 -14.92
C GLY A 242 -8.91 -25.84 -13.74
N GLY A 243 -9.87 -26.71 -14.03
CA GLY A 243 -10.70 -27.36 -13.02
C GLY A 243 -11.28 -26.42 -11.98
N ASN A 244 -10.98 -26.71 -10.71
CA ASN A 244 -11.44 -25.95 -9.55
C ASN A 244 -10.77 -24.58 -9.38
N TYR A 245 -9.85 -24.20 -10.26
CA TYR A 245 -9.09 -22.94 -10.20
C TYR A 245 -9.46 -21.97 -11.32
N SER A 246 -10.38 -22.36 -12.22
CA SER A 246 -10.89 -21.47 -13.26
C SER A 246 -11.59 -20.28 -12.63
N VAL A 247 -11.14 -19.07 -13.00
CA VAL A 247 -11.65 -17.79 -12.48
C VAL A 247 -12.56 -17.14 -13.52
N THR A 248 -13.64 -16.52 -13.06
CA THR A 248 -14.43 -15.58 -13.84
C THR A 248 -14.65 -14.32 -13.03
N TRP A 249 -14.28 -13.19 -13.58
CA TRP A 249 -14.61 -11.88 -13.05
C TRP A 249 -15.83 -11.35 -13.80
N LYS A 250 -16.89 -10.98 -13.08
CA LYS A 250 -18.10 -10.40 -13.65
C LYS A 250 -18.27 -8.98 -13.20
N TYR A 251 -18.39 -8.05 -14.13
CA TYR A 251 -18.60 -6.65 -13.81
C TYR A 251 -20.00 -6.42 -13.23
N ASP A 252 -20.07 -5.86 -12.05
CA ASP A 252 -21.28 -5.39 -11.37
C ASP A 252 -21.33 -3.87 -11.52
N SER A 253 -22.14 -3.37 -12.45
CA SER A 253 -22.24 -1.94 -12.74
C SER A 253 -22.87 -1.13 -11.60
N ALA A 254 -23.67 -1.76 -10.73
CA ALA A 254 -24.27 -1.09 -9.59
C ALA A 254 -23.24 -0.79 -8.49
N LYS A 255 -22.20 -1.63 -8.38
CA LYS A 255 -21.07 -1.45 -7.44
C LYS A 255 -19.85 -0.81 -8.10
N ASP A 256 -19.84 -0.76 -9.44
CA ASP A 256 -18.67 -0.41 -10.23
C ASP A 256 -17.42 -1.23 -9.83
N MET A 257 -17.62 -2.54 -9.69
CA MET A 257 -16.61 -3.53 -9.28
C MET A 257 -16.78 -4.84 -10.05
N TYR A 258 -15.73 -5.65 -10.07
CA TYR A 258 -15.75 -7.00 -10.63
C TYR A 258 -15.93 -8.00 -9.49
N GLN A 259 -16.98 -8.83 -9.56
CA GLN A 259 -17.20 -9.93 -8.64
C GLN A 259 -16.44 -11.17 -9.10
N ARG A 260 -15.70 -11.81 -8.19
CA ARG A 260 -14.98 -13.04 -8.46
C ARG A 260 -15.88 -14.27 -8.36
N TYR A 261 -15.73 -15.14 -9.35
CA TYR A 261 -16.29 -16.49 -9.36
C TYR A 261 -15.15 -17.48 -9.52
N LEU A 262 -15.21 -18.57 -8.77
CA LEU A 262 -14.22 -19.63 -8.78
C LEU A 262 -14.91 -20.95 -9.12
N ALA A 263 -14.44 -21.64 -10.18
CA ALA A 263 -15.10 -22.84 -10.73
C ALA A 263 -16.61 -22.64 -10.96
N GLY A 264 -17.00 -21.47 -11.47
CA GLY A 264 -18.40 -21.15 -11.80
C GLY A 264 -19.28 -20.72 -10.61
N LYS A 265 -18.77 -20.75 -9.37
CA LYS A 265 -19.49 -20.33 -8.16
C LYS A 265 -18.96 -19.00 -7.67
N ALA A 266 -19.84 -18.15 -7.12
CA ALA A 266 -19.41 -16.92 -6.48
C ALA A 266 -18.37 -17.24 -5.38
N ASP A 267 -17.22 -16.57 -5.44
CA ASP A 267 -16.16 -16.77 -4.46
C ASP A 267 -16.57 -16.13 -3.13
N LYS A 268 -16.74 -16.98 -2.12
CA LYS A 268 -17.17 -16.60 -0.77
C LYS A 268 -16.12 -16.99 0.25
N GLU A 269 -15.87 -16.08 1.16
CA GLU A 269 -15.05 -16.32 2.33
C GLU A 269 -15.80 -17.11 3.43
N ALA A 270 -15.07 -17.49 4.48
CA ALA A 270 -15.61 -18.25 5.59
C ALA A 270 -16.69 -17.49 6.39
N ASP A 271 -16.66 -16.16 6.38
CA ASP A 271 -17.67 -15.28 6.98
C ASP A 271 -18.85 -14.97 6.04
N GLY A 272 -18.86 -15.52 4.84
CA GLY A 272 -19.87 -15.29 3.81
C GLY A 272 -19.62 -14.06 2.92
N SER A 273 -18.57 -13.28 3.16
CA SER A 273 -18.19 -12.14 2.33
C SER A 273 -17.88 -12.58 0.89
N LEU A 274 -18.34 -11.80 -0.09
CA LEU A 274 -18.03 -12.02 -1.49
C LEU A 274 -16.74 -11.29 -1.87
N VAL A 275 -15.98 -11.88 -2.79
CA VAL A 275 -14.72 -11.29 -3.27
C VAL A 275 -15.00 -10.38 -4.46
N TYR A 276 -14.56 -9.13 -4.35
CA TYR A 276 -14.67 -8.09 -5.38
C TYR A 276 -13.31 -7.43 -5.63
N ALA A 277 -13.13 -6.91 -6.84
CA ALA A 277 -12.01 -6.06 -7.22
C ALA A 277 -12.50 -4.82 -7.97
N LYS A 278 -11.87 -3.67 -7.73
CA LYS A 278 -12.10 -2.44 -8.51
C LYS A 278 -11.38 -2.50 -9.85
N ASN A 279 -10.21 -3.15 -9.84
CA ASN A 279 -9.36 -3.37 -11.00
C ASN A 279 -9.01 -4.85 -11.12
N VAL A 280 -9.03 -5.38 -12.34
CA VAL A 280 -8.48 -6.68 -12.68
C VAL A 280 -7.38 -6.47 -13.71
N LEU A 281 -6.13 -6.79 -13.34
CA LEU A 281 -4.96 -6.63 -14.19
C LEU A 281 -4.47 -8.01 -14.66
N LEU A 282 -4.46 -8.26 -15.95
CA LEU A 282 -3.84 -9.43 -16.55
C LEU A 282 -2.39 -9.13 -16.90
N ILE A 283 -1.45 -9.93 -16.39
CA ILE A 283 -0.02 -9.89 -16.70
C ILE A 283 0.33 -11.12 -17.55
N TYR A 284 0.64 -10.91 -18.82
CA TYR A 284 1.07 -11.98 -19.72
C TYR A 284 2.58 -12.18 -19.58
N THR A 285 2.97 -13.39 -19.18
CA THR A 285 4.36 -13.77 -18.94
C THR A 285 4.57 -15.27 -19.21
N GLU A 286 5.66 -15.83 -18.71
CA GLU A 286 6.07 -17.20 -18.98
C GLU A 286 6.32 -17.98 -17.70
N GLU A 287 6.06 -19.27 -17.74
CA GLU A 287 6.40 -20.23 -16.72
C GLU A 287 7.31 -21.33 -17.28
N ARG A 288 8.11 -21.93 -16.42
CA ARG A 288 8.85 -23.16 -16.71
C ARG A 288 8.80 -24.10 -15.51
N VAL A 289 8.75 -25.39 -15.77
CA VAL A 289 8.89 -26.42 -14.73
C VAL A 289 10.37 -26.47 -14.31
N LEU A 290 10.63 -26.43 -13.02
CA LEU A 290 11.98 -26.39 -12.45
C LEU A 290 12.51 -27.78 -12.06
N ASP A 291 11.62 -28.70 -11.67
CA ASP A 291 11.99 -29.99 -11.12
C ASP A 291 10.89 -31.07 -11.37
N GLU A 292 11.19 -32.31 -10.95
CA GLU A 292 10.30 -33.46 -11.09
C GLU A 292 9.03 -33.34 -10.21
N VAL A 293 9.05 -32.53 -9.16
CA VAL A 293 7.86 -32.24 -8.35
C VAL A 293 6.90 -31.30 -9.07
N GLY A 294 7.36 -30.69 -10.18
CA GLY A 294 6.57 -29.78 -11.00
C GLY A 294 6.52 -28.36 -10.49
N ARG A 295 7.49 -27.94 -9.64
CA ARG A 295 7.58 -26.54 -9.18
C ARG A 295 7.81 -25.62 -10.34
N LEU A 296 7.14 -24.47 -10.31
CA LEU A 296 7.23 -23.49 -11.39
C LEU A 296 8.21 -22.36 -11.06
N GLY A 297 8.97 -21.97 -12.08
CA GLY A 297 9.63 -20.69 -12.15
C GLY A 297 8.81 -19.77 -13.04
N VAL A 298 8.30 -18.68 -12.47
CA VAL A 298 7.50 -17.68 -13.19
C VAL A 298 8.33 -16.42 -13.38
N ARG A 299 8.35 -15.91 -14.62
CA ARG A 299 9.07 -14.68 -14.94
C ARG A 299 8.29 -13.47 -14.44
N THR A 300 8.87 -12.75 -13.48
CA THR A 300 8.30 -11.53 -12.89
C THR A 300 9.12 -10.28 -13.19
N THR A 301 10.20 -10.40 -13.97
CA THR A 301 11.05 -9.28 -14.43
C THR A 301 11.06 -9.20 -15.95
N GLY A 302 11.48 -8.06 -16.49
CA GLY A 302 11.44 -7.77 -17.92
C GLY A 302 10.18 -7.02 -18.31
N GLN A 303 9.60 -7.38 -19.43
CA GLN A 303 8.40 -6.73 -19.98
C GLN A 303 7.50 -7.72 -20.70
N GLY A 304 6.25 -7.34 -20.90
CA GLY A 304 5.28 -8.14 -21.62
C GLY A 304 3.94 -7.41 -21.79
N LYS A 305 2.99 -8.06 -22.45
CA LYS A 305 1.63 -7.53 -22.59
C LYS A 305 0.94 -7.46 -21.24
N ALA A 306 0.17 -6.39 -21.02
CA ALA A 306 -0.75 -6.24 -19.90
C ALA A 306 -2.13 -5.84 -20.40
N MET A 307 -3.16 -6.15 -19.61
CA MET A 307 -4.51 -5.68 -19.87
C MET A 307 -5.17 -5.33 -18.54
N LEU A 308 -5.60 -4.10 -18.38
CA LEU A 308 -6.28 -3.62 -17.20
C LEU A 308 -7.78 -3.50 -17.47
N PHE A 309 -8.58 -4.13 -16.63
CA PHE A 309 -10.03 -3.96 -16.60
C PHE A 309 -10.42 -3.10 -15.41
N ARG A 310 -11.12 -2.01 -15.66
CA ARG A 310 -11.66 -1.12 -14.64
C ARG A 310 -12.93 -0.44 -15.16
N ASN A 311 -13.87 -0.13 -14.29
CA ASN A 311 -15.09 0.64 -14.62
C ASN A 311 -15.87 0.07 -15.83
N GLY A 312 -15.86 -1.25 -16.04
CA GLY A 312 -16.53 -1.92 -17.17
C GLY A 312 -15.83 -1.73 -18.51
N THR A 313 -14.56 -1.30 -18.54
CA THR A 313 -13.74 -1.13 -19.77
C THR A 313 -12.43 -1.91 -19.65
N ASP A 314 -11.78 -2.12 -20.79
CA ASP A 314 -10.42 -2.67 -20.88
C ASP A 314 -9.43 -1.66 -21.43
N ILE A 315 -8.19 -1.71 -20.94
CA ILE A 315 -7.06 -0.90 -21.39
C ILE A 315 -5.91 -1.84 -21.72
N ILE A 316 -5.49 -1.84 -22.99
CA ILE A 316 -4.31 -2.62 -23.42
C ILE A 316 -3.05 -1.82 -23.08
N GLY A 317 -2.08 -2.50 -22.46
CA GLY A 317 -0.80 -1.91 -22.07
C GLY A 317 0.34 -2.90 -22.14
N LEU A 318 1.49 -2.43 -21.70
CA LEU A 318 2.69 -3.22 -21.47
C LEU A 318 3.06 -3.15 -20.00
N TRP A 319 3.33 -4.30 -19.39
CA TRP A 319 3.97 -4.31 -18.09
C TRP A 319 5.49 -4.32 -18.23
N SER A 320 6.17 -3.69 -17.30
CA SER A 320 7.62 -3.78 -17.16
C SER A 320 8.01 -3.81 -15.69
N ARG A 321 9.08 -4.52 -15.36
CA ARG A 321 9.65 -4.57 -14.04
C ARG A 321 11.12 -4.96 -14.09
N ASP A 322 11.98 -4.22 -13.42
CA ASP A 322 13.31 -4.70 -13.03
C ASP A 322 13.26 -5.42 -11.66
N ALA A 323 14.41 -5.95 -11.21
CA ALA A 323 14.46 -6.75 -10.00
C ALA A 323 14.16 -5.96 -8.71
N THR A 324 14.25 -4.63 -8.74
CA THR A 324 14.17 -3.76 -7.56
C THR A 324 12.89 -2.92 -7.51
N GLN A 325 12.18 -2.80 -8.64
CA GLN A 325 11.03 -1.92 -8.76
C GLN A 325 9.71 -2.71 -8.74
N PHE A 326 8.64 -2.02 -8.37
CA PHE A 326 7.29 -2.53 -8.52
C PHE A 326 6.89 -2.57 -10.01
N ILE A 327 5.86 -3.37 -10.32
CA ILE A 327 5.36 -3.51 -11.71
C ILE A 327 4.86 -2.15 -12.22
N LYS A 328 5.37 -1.71 -13.37
CA LYS A 328 4.81 -0.59 -14.13
C LYS A 328 3.87 -1.13 -15.19
N VAL A 329 2.81 -0.38 -15.48
CA VAL A 329 1.89 -0.65 -16.59
C VAL A 329 1.76 0.62 -17.41
N GLN A 330 2.13 0.55 -18.70
CA GLN A 330 2.18 1.71 -19.59
C GLN A 330 1.43 1.41 -20.89
N THR A 331 0.93 2.45 -21.54
CA THR A 331 0.39 2.39 -22.89
C THR A 331 1.51 2.13 -23.91
N ALA A 332 1.15 1.81 -25.14
CA ALA A 332 2.14 1.67 -26.23
C ALA A 332 2.93 2.96 -26.49
N THR A 333 2.43 4.12 -26.08
CA THR A 333 3.11 5.42 -26.18
C THR A 333 4.01 5.74 -24.98
N GLY A 334 4.09 4.85 -23.98
CA GLY A 334 4.93 5.00 -22.79
C GLY A 334 4.30 5.80 -21.65
N SER A 335 3.03 6.22 -21.78
CA SER A 335 2.30 6.88 -20.67
C SER A 335 1.84 5.85 -19.63
N ASP A 336 1.93 6.18 -18.36
CA ASP A 336 1.45 5.31 -17.29
C ASP A 336 -0.06 5.07 -17.41
N VAL A 337 -0.49 3.82 -17.28
CA VAL A 337 -1.90 3.44 -17.23
C VAL A 337 -2.42 3.74 -15.84
N ALA A 338 -3.46 4.59 -15.74
CA ALA A 338 -4.09 4.91 -14.48
C ALA A 338 -5.08 3.82 -14.04
N PHE A 339 -5.06 3.48 -12.74
CA PHE A 339 -5.97 2.54 -12.10
C PHE A 339 -7.14 3.28 -11.44
N ALA A 340 -8.29 2.64 -11.32
CA ALA A 340 -9.35 3.11 -10.45
C ALA A 340 -8.95 2.93 -8.98
N ARG A 341 -9.35 3.85 -8.11
CA ARG A 341 -9.03 3.76 -6.67
C ARG A 341 -9.78 2.60 -6.02
N GLY A 342 -9.05 1.76 -5.31
CA GLY A 342 -9.59 0.58 -4.62
C GLY A 342 -8.82 -0.69 -4.92
N THR A 343 -9.38 -1.82 -4.49
CA THR A 343 -8.75 -3.14 -4.59
C THR A 343 -8.36 -3.50 -6.03
N THR A 344 -7.12 -3.91 -6.21
CA THR A 344 -6.62 -4.44 -7.48
C THR A 344 -6.32 -5.93 -7.34
N TRP A 345 -6.76 -6.72 -8.32
CA TRP A 345 -6.41 -8.12 -8.45
C TRP A 345 -5.55 -8.33 -9.70
N VAL A 346 -4.37 -8.93 -9.53
CA VAL A 346 -3.39 -9.17 -10.59
C VAL A 346 -3.34 -10.66 -10.91
N GLU A 347 -3.78 -11.01 -12.11
CA GLU A 347 -3.84 -12.36 -12.64
C GLU A 347 -2.64 -12.60 -13.57
N PHE A 348 -1.82 -13.60 -13.26
CA PHE A 348 -0.65 -13.95 -14.08
C PHE A 348 -1.01 -15.02 -15.11
N ILE A 349 -0.99 -14.66 -16.37
CA ILE A 349 -1.22 -15.54 -17.51
C ILE A 349 0.15 -16.04 -17.99
N THR A 350 0.56 -17.18 -17.42
CA THR A 350 1.94 -17.68 -17.52
C THR A 350 2.11 -18.73 -18.64
N SER A 351 0.99 -19.17 -19.25
CA SER A 351 0.98 -20.21 -20.29
C SER A 351 -0.14 -19.94 -21.28
N PRO A 352 0.00 -20.33 -22.56
CA PRO A 352 -1.09 -20.31 -23.54
C PRO A 352 -2.35 -21.04 -23.09
N ARG A 353 -2.23 -22.08 -22.25
CA ARG A 353 -3.38 -22.83 -21.69
C ARG A 353 -4.26 -21.98 -20.77
N TYR A 354 -3.74 -20.87 -20.24
CA TYR A 354 -4.48 -19.94 -19.36
C TYR A 354 -4.99 -18.71 -20.10
N MET A 355 -4.95 -18.72 -21.45
CA MET A 355 -5.36 -17.56 -22.23
C MET A 355 -6.81 -17.18 -21.89
N PRO A 356 -7.05 -15.95 -21.43
CA PRO A 356 -8.37 -15.51 -21.00
C PRO A 356 -9.31 -15.29 -22.20
N ALA A 357 -10.60 -15.47 -21.94
CA ALA A 357 -11.68 -15.09 -22.86
C ALA A 357 -12.48 -13.92 -22.26
N PHE A 358 -12.69 -12.87 -23.05
CA PHE A 358 -13.48 -11.69 -22.68
C PHE A 358 -13.97 -10.99 -23.97
N ALA A 359 -15.03 -10.19 -23.83
CA ALA A 359 -15.44 -9.26 -24.89
C ALA A 359 -14.69 -7.93 -24.68
N SER A 360 -13.80 -7.54 -25.60
CA SER A 360 -13.03 -6.29 -25.50
C SER A 360 -13.88 -5.13 -25.97
N SER A 361 -13.89 -4.05 -25.17
CA SER A 361 -14.50 -2.78 -25.57
C SER A 361 -13.67 -2.05 -26.63
N THR A 362 -12.37 -2.36 -26.73
CA THR A 362 -11.42 -1.74 -27.66
C THR A 362 -11.33 -2.46 -29.02
N ALA A 363 -11.95 -3.65 -29.16
CA ALA A 363 -11.90 -4.44 -30.41
C ALA A 363 -12.54 -3.76 -31.64
N ALA A 364 -13.22 -2.63 -31.46
CA ALA A 364 -13.84 -1.87 -32.55
C ALA A 364 -12.88 -0.93 -33.29
N THR A 365 -11.62 -0.77 -32.84
CA THR A 365 -10.70 0.28 -33.33
C THR A 365 -9.45 -0.25 -34.07
N VAL A 366 -9.29 -1.56 -34.22
CA VAL A 366 -8.16 -2.15 -34.97
C VAL A 366 -8.75 -3.04 -36.09
N ARG A 367 -9.13 -2.43 -37.18
CA ARG A 367 -9.22 -3.04 -38.52
C ARG A 367 -8.15 -2.47 -39.40
#